data_434c8329b96b3dd0fbd198f9c378e380
#
_entry.id   434c8329b96b3dd0fbd198f9c378e380
#
_cell.length_a   1.000
_cell.length_b   1.000
_cell.length_c   1.000
_cell.angle_alpha   90.00
_cell.angle_beta   90.00
_cell.angle_gamma   90.00
#
_symmetry.space_group_name_H-M   'P 1'
#
loop_
_entity.id
_entity.type
_entity.pdbx_description
1 polymer ?
#
loop_
_entity_poly.entity_id
_entity_poly.type
_entity_poly.pdbx_seq_one_letter_code
_entity_poly.pdbx_strand_id
1 'polypeptide(L)'
;AEMILDNNAGTYKLGGYLHTALENYGVYLLGEKRLDNIGLFGQVAWAPKSKNEIYSQIDAGINLYHLFFDDREDALGFAITANLLEKMVNNHETVIELTYKLPVYGNFYVQPDFQYVINPSGAGVKLDDAFVAMVRFGFEL
;
A
#
# COMPACT_ATOMS: atom_id res chain seq x y z
N ALA A 1 15.32 -10.93 5.08
CA ALA A 1 15.78 -10.26 6.32
C ALA A 1 15.15 -8.88 6.38
N GLU A 2 14.79 -8.42 7.58
CA GLU A 2 14.22 -7.10 7.83
C GLU A 2 14.89 -6.49 9.08
N MET A 3 15.15 -5.21 9.02
CA MET A 3 15.59 -4.39 10.14
C MET A 3 14.53 -3.34 10.41
N ILE A 4 14.14 -3.20 11.68
CA ILE A 4 13.13 -2.25 12.13
C ILE A 4 13.80 -1.25 13.08
N LEU A 5 13.61 0.03 12.82
CA LEU A 5 13.97 1.13 13.70
C LEU A 5 12.70 1.86 14.12
N ASP A 6 12.39 1.78 15.39
CA ASP A 6 11.24 2.45 15.99
C ASP A 6 11.71 3.48 17.02
N ASN A 7 11.29 4.73 16.83
CA ASN A 7 11.64 5.84 17.72
C ASN A 7 10.60 6.97 17.64
N ASN A 8 10.81 8.05 18.37
CA ASN A 8 9.90 9.22 18.37
C ASN A 8 9.75 9.91 17.00
N ALA A 9 10.66 9.67 16.06
CA ALA A 9 10.55 10.22 14.70
C ALA A 9 9.62 9.39 13.81
N GLY A 10 9.37 8.13 14.15
CA GLY A 10 8.53 7.20 13.41
C GLY A 10 9.09 5.78 13.42
N THR A 11 8.40 4.88 12.73
CA THR A 11 8.84 3.51 12.48
C THR A 11 9.39 3.40 11.07
N TYR A 12 10.61 2.87 10.95
CA TYR A 12 11.29 2.69 9.66
C TYR A 12 11.69 1.23 9.51
N LYS A 13 11.43 0.67 8.34
CA LYS A 13 11.74 -0.73 8.03
C LYS A 13 12.58 -0.79 6.76
N LEU A 14 13.72 -1.45 6.85
CA LEU A 14 14.55 -1.81 5.70
C LEU A 14 14.56 -3.33 5.59
N GLY A 15 14.11 -3.84 4.48
CA GLY A 15 14.04 -5.28 4.28
C GLY A 15 14.48 -5.71 2.90
N GLY A 16 14.70 -7.01 2.78
CA GLY A 16 15.04 -7.63 1.52
C GLY A 16 14.82 -9.14 1.54
N TYR A 17 14.68 -9.70 0.37
CA TYR A 17 14.57 -11.13 0.15
C TYR A 17 15.61 -11.60 -0.87
N LEU A 18 16.00 -12.86 -0.74
CA LEU A 18 16.83 -13.59 -1.69
C LEU A 18 16.21 -14.96 -1.95
N HIS A 19 15.89 -15.23 -3.21
CA HIS A 19 15.35 -16.53 -3.66
C HIS A 19 16.39 -17.23 -4.54
N THR A 20 17.18 -18.11 -3.95
CA THR A 20 18.34 -18.72 -4.60
C THR A 20 17.97 -19.58 -5.80
N ALA A 21 16.88 -20.35 -5.74
CA ALA A 21 16.45 -21.24 -6.83
C ALA A 21 15.99 -20.47 -8.10
N LEU A 22 15.46 -19.26 -7.93
CA LEU A 22 15.04 -18.39 -9.03
C LEU A 22 16.07 -17.30 -9.35
N GLU A 23 17.17 -17.24 -8.60
CA GLU A 23 18.18 -16.18 -8.68
C GLU A 23 17.54 -14.79 -8.63
N ASN A 24 16.53 -14.62 -7.76
CA ASN A 24 15.78 -13.38 -7.63
C ASN A 24 16.01 -12.76 -6.26
N TYR A 25 15.98 -11.44 -6.19
CA TYR A 25 16.14 -10.68 -4.96
C TYR A 25 15.39 -9.35 -5.05
N GLY A 26 15.14 -8.74 -3.91
CA GLY A 26 14.55 -7.42 -3.85
C GLY A 26 14.81 -6.77 -2.51
N VAL A 27 14.68 -5.47 -2.49
CA VAL A 27 14.86 -4.64 -1.31
C VAL A 27 13.72 -3.63 -1.20
N TYR A 28 13.38 -3.24 0.01
CA TYR A 28 12.40 -2.19 0.27
C TYR A 28 12.81 -1.35 1.48
N LEU A 29 12.35 -0.12 1.46
CA LEU A 29 12.36 0.81 2.58
C LEU A 29 10.95 1.31 2.81
N LEU A 30 10.46 1.23 4.04
CA LEU A 30 9.19 1.76 4.50
C LEU A 30 9.41 2.72 5.64
N GLY A 31 8.67 3.80 5.66
CA GLY A 31 8.61 4.73 6.77
C GLY A 31 7.17 5.08 7.10
N GLU A 32 6.85 5.12 8.38
CA GLU A 32 5.54 5.54 8.87
C GLU A 32 5.69 6.41 10.11
N LYS A 33 4.81 7.40 10.24
CA LYS A 33 4.74 8.27 11.40
C LYS A 33 3.31 8.65 11.70
N ARG A 34 2.92 8.53 12.97
CA ARG A 34 1.68 9.07 13.49
C ARG A 34 1.93 10.39 14.23
N LEU A 35 1.15 11.40 13.89
CA LEU A 35 1.13 12.74 14.50
C LEU A 35 -0.30 12.97 14.99
N ASP A 36 -0.58 12.66 16.25
CA ASP A 36 -1.92 12.70 16.84
C ASP A 36 -2.94 11.93 15.98
N ASN A 37 -3.83 12.65 15.30
CA ASN A 37 -4.88 12.10 14.45
C ASN A 37 -4.48 11.96 12.98
N ILE A 38 -3.22 12.16 12.63
CA ILE A 38 -2.71 12.04 11.26
C ILE A 38 -1.62 10.99 11.21
N GLY A 39 -1.79 9.96 10.39
CA GLY A 39 -0.76 9.00 10.05
C GLY A 39 -0.21 9.29 8.65
N LEU A 40 1.10 9.27 8.50
CA LEU A 40 1.77 9.37 7.21
C LEU A 40 2.57 8.09 6.98
N PHE A 41 2.57 7.58 5.76
CA PHE A 41 3.42 6.46 5.39
C PHE A 41 3.97 6.62 3.98
N GLY A 42 5.08 5.96 3.73
CA GLY A 42 5.66 5.85 2.40
C GLY A 42 6.55 4.63 2.29
N GLN A 43 6.59 4.05 1.11
CA GLN A 43 7.41 2.88 0.81
C GLN A 43 8.04 3.03 -0.56
N VAL A 44 9.24 2.51 -0.69
CA VAL A 44 9.88 2.25 -1.98
C VAL A 44 10.39 0.82 -2.00
N ALA A 45 10.17 0.12 -3.12
CA ALA A 45 10.65 -1.23 -3.33
C ALA A 45 11.31 -1.34 -4.69
N TRP A 46 12.30 -2.23 -4.79
CA TRP A 46 13.01 -2.51 -6.02
C TRP A 46 13.42 -3.98 -6.13
N ALA A 47 13.34 -4.51 -7.35
CA ALA A 47 13.80 -5.84 -7.72
C ALA A 47 14.36 -5.83 -9.15
N PRO A 48 15.22 -6.81 -9.56
CA PRO A 48 15.79 -6.83 -10.90
C PRO A 48 14.73 -6.94 -12.00
N LYS A 49 14.77 -6.06 -12.99
CA LYS A 49 13.90 -6.04 -14.18
C LYS A 49 13.90 -7.35 -14.95
N SER A 50 15.03 -8.05 -15.00
CA SER A 50 15.17 -9.30 -15.74
C SER A 50 14.36 -10.47 -15.14
N LYS A 51 13.93 -10.34 -13.89
CA LYS A 51 13.26 -11.39 -13.11
C LYS A 51 11.85 -11.03 -12.70
N ASN A 52 11.48 -9.75 -12.78
CA ASN A 52 10.22 -9.25 -12.24
C ASN A 52 9.51 -8.35 -13.26
N GLU A 53 8.22 -8.54 -13.40
CA GLU A 53 7.36 -7.66 -14.21
C GLU A 53 7.24 -6.29 -13.54
N ILE A 54 6.99 -6.26 -12.23
CA ILE A 54 7.08 -5.04 -11.42
C ILE A 54 8.50 -4.99 -10.85
N TYR A 55 9.31 -4.06 -11.33
CA TYR A 55 10.70 -3.93 -10.87
C TYR A 55 10.90 -2.80 -9.85
N SER A 56 9.96 -1.89 -9.74
CA SER A 56 9.97 -0.83 -8.72
C SER A 56 8.55 -0.45 -8.35
N GLN A 57 8.33 -0.17 -7.07
CA GLN A 57 7.08 0.31 -6.52
C GLN A 57 7.37 1.47 -5.59
N ILE A 58 6.52 2.49 -5.66
CA ILE A 58 6.55 3.65 -4.77
C ILE A 58 5.15 3.84 -4.24
N ASP A 59 5.01 3.88 -2.93
CA ASP A 59 3.74 4.10 -2.23
C ASP A 59 3.87 5.30 -1.31
N ALA A 60 2.80 6.07 -1.21
CA ALA A 60 2.67 7.12 -0.20
C ALA A 60 1.20 7.29 0.18
N GLY A 61 0.94 7.63 1.43
CA GLY A 61 -0.42 7.84 1.89
C GLY A 61 -0.52 8.57 3.21
N ILE A 62 -1.76 8.90 3.52
CA ILE A 62 -2.17 9.59 4.74
C ILE A 62 -3.39 8.89 5.33
N ASN A 63 -3.41 8.73 6.64
CA ASN A 63 -4.55 8.29 7.42
C ASN A 63 -4.99 9.42 8.35
N LEU A 64 -6.30 9.67 8.39
CA LEU A 64 -6.93 10.59 9.33
C LEU A 64 -7.76 9.77 10.31
N TYR A 65 -7.42 9.83 11.59
CA TYR A 65 -8.03 9.04 12.66
C TYR A 65 -9.02 9.89 13.46
N HIS A 66 -9.98 9.23 14.11
CA HIS A 66 -10.98 9.88 14.96
C HIS A 66 -11.76 11.00 14.27
N LEU A 67 -12.26 10.71 13.02
CA LEU A 67 -13.01 11.71 12.25
C LEU A 67 -14.45 11.89 12.72
N PHE A 68 -15.11 10.80 13.09
CA PHE A 68 -16.53 10.80 13.43
C PHE A 68 -16.83 10.19 14.81
N PHE A 69 -15.86 9.50 15.41
CA PHE A 69 -16.03 8.83 16.70
C PHE A 69 -14.89 9.18 17.66
N ASP A 70 -15.25 9.69 18.85
CA ASP A 70 -14.28 9.98 19.91
C ASP A 70 -13.96 8.74 20.78
N ASP A 71 -14.89 7.78 20.84
CA ASP A 71 -14.82 6.59 21.70
C ASP A 71 -14.18 5.37 21.03
N ARG A 72 -13.95 5.44 19.72
CA ARG A 72 -13.34 4.35 18.93
C ARG A 72 -12.61 4.92 17.71
N GLU A 73 -11.57 4.23 17.31
CA GLU A 73 -10.71 4.68 16.23
C GLU A 73 -11.30 4.33 14.86
N ASP A 74 -11.94 5.30 14.23
CA ASP A 74 -12.20 5.27 12.79
C ASP A 74 -11.03 5.87 12.03
N ALA A 75 -10.85 5.49 10.77
CA ALA A 75 -9.75 5.99 9.96
C ALA A 75 -10.14 6.16 8.49
N LEU A 76 -9.95 7.37 7.96
CA LEU A 76 -10.01 7.64 6.53
C LEU A 76 -8.59 7.59 5.97
N GLY A 77 -8.34 6.67 5.03
CA GLY A 77 -7.06 6.50 4.35
C GLY A 77 -7.13 7.00 2.92
N PHE A 78 -6.09 7.70 2.49
CA PHE A 78 -5.83 8.03 1.09
C PHE A 78 -4.41 7.58 0.75
N ALA A 79 -4.27 6.87 -0.36
CA ALA A 79 -2.98 6.36 -0.82
C ALA A 79 -2.81 6.49 -2.33
N ILE A 80 -1.56 6.57 -2.76
CA ILE A 80 -1.15 6.46 -4.15
C ILE A 80 -0.01 5.44 -4.24
N THR A 81 -0.15 4.50 -5.19
CA THR A 81 0.87 3.51 -5.53
C THR A 81 1.26 3.70 -6.98
N ALA A 82 2.56 3.77 -7.26
CA ALA A 82 3.10 3.78 -8.61
C ALA A 82 4.01 2.55 -8.82
N ASN A 83 3.62 1.70 -9.75
CA ASN A 83 4.36 0.52 -10.18
C ASN A 83 5.09 0.81 -11.50
N LEU A 84 6.40 0.56 -11.55
CA LEU A 84 7.17 0.58 -12.78
C LEU A 84 7.31 -0.86 -13.30
N LEU A 85 6.94 -1.03 -14.57
CA LEU A 85 6.74 -2.32 -15.21
C LEU A 85 7.79 -2.58 -16.30
N GLU A 86 8.22 -3.82 -16.42
CA GLU A 86 9.15 -4.26 -17.47
C GLU A 86 8.45 -5.28 -18.37
N LYS A 87 8.58 -5.11 -19.69
CA LYS A 87 8.02 -6.02 -20.71
C LYS A 87 6.49 -6.13 -20.71
N MET A 88 5.80 -5.16 -20.14
CA MET A 88 4.34 -5.06 -20.20
C MET A 88 3.91 -4.08 -21.30
N VAL A 89 2.63 -4.12 -21.68
CA VAL A 89 2.04 -3.18 -22.67
C VAL A 89 2.17 -1.74 -22.19
N ASN A 90 1.93 -1.53 -20.89
CA ASN A 90 2.21 -0.27 -20.22
C ASN A 90 3.52 -0.41 -19.43
N ASN A 91 4.30 0.65 -19.35
CA ASN A 91 5.55 0.69 -18.58
C ASN A 91 5.36 1.18 -17.14
N HIS A 92 4.16 1.58 -16.79
CA HIS A 92 3.76 1.99 -15.45
C HIS A 92 2.27 1.75 -15.23
N GLU A 93 1.92 1.52 -13.97
CA GLU A 93 0.55 1.47 -13.46
C GLU A 93 0.49 2.36 -12.22
N THR A 94 -0.60 3.09 -12.07
CA THR A 94 -0.80 3.93 -10.87
C THR A 94 -2.16 3.60 -10.26
N VAL A 95 -2.19 3.38 -8.96
CA VAL A 95 -3.42 3.16 -8.19
C VAL A 95 -3.60 4.30 -7.21
N ILE A 96 -4.78 4.89 -7.23
CA ILE A 96 -5.24 5.87 -6.24
C ILE A 96 -6.29 5.17 -5.40
N GLU A 97 -6.12 5.15 -4.08
CA GLU A 97 -7.00 4.46 -3.14
C GLU A 97 -7.59 5.43 -2.13
N LEU A 98 -8.88 5.26 -1.86
CA LEU A 98 -9.61 5.89 -0.77
C LEU A 98 -10.32 4.80 0.03
N THR A 99 -10.02 4.71 1.31
CA THR A 99 -10.60 3.70 2.20
C THR A 99 -11.08 4.32 3.50
N TYR A 100 -12.13 3.75 4.11
CA TYR A 100 -12.62 4.21 5.41
C TYR A 100 -12.87 3.03 6.33
N LYS A 101 -12.08 2.91 7.39
CA LYS A 101 -12.27 1.92 8.46
C LYS A 101 -13.32 2.41 9.43
N LEU A 102 -14.47 1.75 9.45
CA LEU A 102 -15.60 2.05 10.31
C LEU A 102 -15.71 0.99 11.42
N PRO A 103 -15.41 1.31 12.68
CA PRO A 103 -15.67 0.42 13.80
C PRO A 103 -17.19 0.31 14.02
N VAL A 104 -17.74 -0.90 14.02
CA VAL A 104 -19.19 -1.13 14.11
C VAL A 104 -19.59 -1.56 15.52
N TYR A 105 -19.04 -2.69 16.02
CA TYR A 105 -19.37 -3.24 17.33
C TYR A 105 -18.20 -4.02 17.91
N GLY A 106 -17.81 -3.72 19.15
CA GLY A 106 -16.64 -4.35 19.79
C GLY A 106 -15.40 -4.21 18.92
N ASN A 107 -14.78 -5.32 18.62
CA ASN A 107 -13.58 -5.38 17.76
C ASN A 107 -13.92 -5.60 16.26
N PHE A 108 -15.18 -5.54 15.88
CA PHE A 108 -15.60 -5.71 14.49
C PHE A 108 -15.60 -4.37 13.75
N TYR A 109 -15.05 -4.38 12.54
CA TYR A 109 -15.08 -3.23 11.65
C TYR A 109 -15.53 -3.58 10.23
N VAL A 110 -16.02 -2.58 9.52
CA VAL A 110 -16.32 -2.61 8.09
C VAL A 110 -15.46 -1.55 7.42
N GLN A 111 -14.90 -1.89 6.27
CA GLN A 111 -13.99 -0.98 5.56
C GLN A 111 -14.34 -0.97 4.06
N PRO A 112 -15.19 -0.02 3.60
CA PRO A 112 -15.30 0.30 2.19
C PRO A 112 -13.97 0.83 1.64
N ASP A 113 -13.69 0.46 0.40
CA ASP A 113 -12.44 0.73 -0.29
C ASP A 113 -12.75 1.02 -1.76
N PHE A 114 -12.24 2.12 -2.27
CA PHE A 114 -12.40 2.55 -3.64
C PHE A 114 -11.03 2.79 -4.26
N GLN A 115 -10.80 2.20 -5.42
CA GLN A 115 -9.55 2.34 -6.14
C GLN A 115 -9.80 2.81 -7.57
N TYR A 116 -8.97 3.73 -8.05
CA TYR A 116 -8.89 4.10 -9.45
C TYR A 116 -7.52 3.69 -9.98
N VAL A 117 -7.53 2.79 -10.96
CA VAL A 117 -6.33 2.20 -11.55
C VAL A 117 -6.09 2.83 -12.91
N ILE A 118 -5.00 3.56 -13.04
CA ILE A 118 -4.55 4.20 -14.27
C ILE A 118 -3.55 3.27 -14.96
N ASN A 119 -3.76 3.01 -16.24
CA ASN A 119 -2.96 2.09 -17.06
C ASN A 119 -2.87 0.68 -16.43
N PRO A 120 -3.99 -0.02 -16.17
CA PRO A 120 -3.95 -1.36 -15.60
C PRO A 120 -3.03 -2.27 -16.40
N SER A 121 -2.25 -3.09 -15.70
CA SER A 121 -1.30 -4.00 -16.31
C SER A 121 -1.62 -5.45 -15.99
N GLY A 122 -0.91 -6.40 -16.63
CA GLY A 122 -1.04 -7.82 -16.36
C GLY A 122 -1.88 -8.61 -17.38
N ALA A 123 -2.65 -7.95 -18.24
CA ALA A 123 -3.47 -8.63 -19.25
C ALA A 123 -2.76 -8.90 -20.59
N GLY A 124 -1.53 -8.40 -20.80
CA GLY A 124 -0.81 -8.51 -22.08
C GLY A 124 -1.38 -7.64 -23.20
N VAL A 125 -2.46 -6.89 -22.94
CA VAL A 125 -3.10 -5.93 -23.84
C VAL A 125 -3.33 -4.62 -23.11
N LYS A 126 -3.41 -3.51 -23.85
CA LYS A 126 -3.76 -2.23 -23.26
C LYS A 126 -5.22 -2.27 -22.81
N LEU A 127 -5.42 -1.96 -21.52
CA LEU A 127 -6.75 -1.81 -20.92
C LEU A 127 -7.02 -0.33 -20.66
N ASP A 128 -8.32 0.01 -20.64
CA ASP A 128 -8.76 1.32 -20.16
C ASP A 128 -8.63 1.38 -18.64
N ASP A 129 -8.55 2.60 -18.10
CA ASP A 129 -8.52 2.84 -16.67
C ASP A 129 -9.71 2.18 -15.97
N ALA A 130 -9.50 1.65 -14.78
CA ALA A 130 -10.49 0.88 -14.06
C ALA A 130 -10.84 1.50 -12.70
N PHE A 131 -12.12 1.45 -12.35
CA PHE A 131 -12.62 1.75 -11.02
C PHE A 131 -12.96 0.45 -10.31
N VAL A 132 -12.45 0.29 -9.09
CA VAL A 132 -12.69 -0.87 -8.23
C VAL A 132 -13.35 -0.40 -6.95
N ALA A 133 -14.43 -1.06 -6.55
CA ALA A 133 -15.08 -0.85 -5.25
C ALA A 133 -15.18 -2.18 -4.52
N MET A 134 -14.76 -2.20 -3.27
CA MET A 134 -14.81 -3.39 -2.41
C MET A 134 -15.21 -3.02 -0.99
N VAL A 135 -15.61 -4.01 -0.22
CA VAL A 135 -15.88 -3.90 1.21
C VAL A 135 -15.13 -4.99 1.94
N ARG A 136 -14.34 -4.62 2.92
CA ARG A 136 -13.64 -5.55 3.81
C ARG A 136 -14.35 -5.61 5.15
N PHE A 137 -14.31 -6.77 5.77
CA PHE A 137 -14.80 -7.01 7.13
C PHE A 137 -13.67 -7.60 7.95
N GLY A 138 -13.53 -7.18 9.19
CA GLY A 138 -12.46 -7.70 10.03
C GLY A 138 -12.73 -7.59 11.52
N PHE A 139 -11.89 -8.34 12.26
CA PHE A 139 -11.84 -8.30 13.72
C PHE A 139 -10.44 -7.92 14.17
N GLU A 140 -10.35 -7.05 15.16
CA GLU A 140 -9.11 -6.74 15.90
C GLU A 140 -9.11 -7.53 17.20
N LEU A 141 -8.03 -8.27 17.47
CA LEU A 141 -7.84 -9.12 18.65
C LEU A 141 -6.99 -8.41 19.69
#